data_00df6e64c7f923239745fd5ea6ce9a54
#
_entry.id   00df6e64c7f923239745fd5ea6ce9a54
#
_cell.length_a   1.000
_cell.length_b   1.000
_cell.length_c   1.000
_cell.angle_alpha   90.00
_cell.angle_beta   90.00
_cell.angle_gamma   90.00
#
_symmetry.space_group_name_H-M   'P 1'
#
loop_
_entity.id
_entity.type
_entity.pdbx_description
1 polymer ?
#
loop_
_entity_poly.entity_id
_entity_poly.type
_entity_poly.pdbx_seq_one_letter_code
_entity_poly.pdbx_strand_id
1 'polypeptide(L)'
;EVASETAVGAANVRLARQAPTVLDVAWRQPFFWDGRAATAEEQAKGPIQAAMEMNLPLEEAVKRLDAIPGYKAWFDTVFPDQGVTPDTIVAAIATFVRTVVASYAPFDAWVDGDENAISASAKRGFELFTGKALCSGCHTGWEFTDNQFHDIGTTTTDIGRAKIEPDNPMALYAFKTPPLRDTAQRAPYMHSGKFATLRDVLEHYVGGGIDRPSRSPLMQQIALEQNDVDDLIAFLNSLTGEKQVVTMPVLPN
;
A
#
# COMPACT_ATOMS: atom_id res chain seq x y z
N GLU A 1 -6.99 -1.52 -9.40
CA GLU A 1 -5.71 -2.15 -9.07
C GLU A 1 -5.58 -3.47 -9.83
N VAL A 2 -4.41 -3.75 -10.38
CA VAL A 2 -4.16 -4.97 -11.17
C VAL A 2 -3.67 -6.05 -10.22
N ALA A 3 -4.44 -7.14 -10.10
CA ALA A 3 -4.04 -8.33 -9.35
C ALA A 3 -2.95 -9.09 -10.15
N SER A 4 -1.72 -8.61 -10.08
CA SER A 4 -0.54 -9.27 -10.64
C SER A 4 0.56 -9.35 -9.59
N GLU A 5 1.43 -10.36 -9.67
CA GLU A 5 2.54 -10.52 -8.71
C GLU A 5 3.35 -9.23 -8.54
N THR A 6 3.60 -8.53 -9.65
CA THR A 6 4.21 -7.19 -9.64
C THR A 6 3.61 -6.34 -10.76
N ALA A 7 3.78 -5.02 -10.65
CA ALA A 7 3.32 -4.11 -11.69
C ALA A 7 4.05 -4.37 -13.02
N VAL A 8 3.37 -4.08 -14.13
CA VAL A 8 3.90 -4.18 -15.49
C VAL A 8 4.03 -2.76 -16.04
N GLY A 9 5.24 -2.37 -16.39
CA GLY A 9 5.53 -1.06 -16.95
C GLY A 9 5.66 -1.05 -18.48
N ALA A 10 6.33 -0.05 -19.01
CA ALA A 10 6.57 0.12 -20.44
C ALA A 10 7.21 -1.13 -21.06
N ALA A 11 6.86 -1.41 -22.31
CA ALA A 11 7.34 -2.57 -23.06
C ALA A 11 7.07 -3.95 -22.38
N ASN A 12 6.01 -4.04 -21.55
CA ASN A 12 5.65 -5.25 -20.80
C ASN A 12 6.73 -5.74 -19.81
N VAL A 13 7.56 -4.85 -19.33
CA VAL A 13 8.58 -5.19 -18.33
C VAL A 13 7.92 -5.34 -16.97
N ARG A 14 8.11 -6.49 -16.30
CA ARG A 14 7.69 -6.69 -14.91
C ARG A 14 8.61 -5.93 -13.96
N LEU A 15 8.01 -5.19 -13.04
CA LEU A 15 8.75 -4.50 -11.99
C LEU A 15 9.10 -5.46 -10.86
N ALA A 16 10.17 -5.12 -10.11
CA ALA A 16 10.62 -5.95 -8.98
C ALA A 16 9.67 -5.94 -7.79
N ARG A 17 8.80 -4.94 -7.69
CA ARG A 17 7.89 -4.75 -6.56
C ARG A 17 6.45 -4.58 -7.02
N GLN A 18 5.53 -5.04 -6.18
CA GLN A 18 4.10 -4.78 -6.34
C GLN A 18 3.80 -3.30 -6.09
N ALA A 19 2.79 -2.75 -6.76
CA ALA A 19 2.32 -1.40 -6.49
C ALA A 19 1.66 -1.34 -5.10
N PRO A 20 2.08 -0.41 -4.22
CA PRO A 20 1.39 -0.17 -2.96
C PRO A 20 -0.03 0.33 -3.18
N THR A 21 -0.89 0.14 -2.17
CA THR A 21 -2.25 0.69 -2.23
C THR A 21 -2.26 2.22 -2.23
N VAL A 22 -3.19 2.79 -3.00
CA VAL A 22 -3.51 4.23 -2.99
C VAL A 22 -4.64 4.58 -2.00
N LEU A 23 -5.28 3.57 -1.37
CA LEU A 23 -6.29 3.83 -0.34
C LEU A 23 -5.65 4.56 0.84
N ASP A 24 -6.33 5.56 1.38
CA ASP A 24 -5.99 6.30 2.60
C ASP A 24 -4.61 7.00 2.58
N VAL A 25 -4.03 7.26 1.40
CA VAL A 25 -2.70 7.88 1.29
C VAL A 25 -2.64 9.30 1.87
N ALA A 26 -3.78 9.94 2.10
CA ALA A 26 -3.85 11.28 2.73
C ALA A 26 -3.24 11.30 4.15
N TRP A 27 -3.24 10.16 4.84
CA TRP A 27 -2.78 10.03 6.22
C TRP A 27 -1.45 9.29 6.37
N ARG A 28 -0.83 8.87 5.25
CA ARG A 28 0.37 8.03 5.27
C ARG A 28 1.58 8.71 4.65
N GLN A 29 2.70 8.65 5.36
CA GLN A 29 4.03 9.08 4.91
C GLN A 29 5.08 8.16 5.55
N PRO A 30 6.27 7.98 4.92
CA PRO A 30 6.62 8.32 3.53
C PRO A 30 6.02 7.33 2.52
N PHE A 31 6.22 7.54 1.23
CA PHE A 31 5.66 6.75 0.14
C PHE A 31 6.67 5.74 -0.43
N PHE A 32 6.15 4.75 -1.20
CA PHE A 32 6.82 3.54 -1.66
C PHE A 32 7.14 2.54 -0.53
N TRP A 33 7.46 1.31 -0.91
CA TRP A 33 7.85 0.26 0.03
C TRP A 33 9.11 0.57 0.85
N ASP A 34 10.02 1.36 0.28
CA ASP A 34 11.28 1.78 0.90
C ASP A 34 11.23 3.21 1.47
N GLY A 35 10.11 3.91 1.31
CA GLY A 35 9.93 5.25 1.85
C GLY A 35 10.77 6.34 1.18
N ARG A 36 11.17 6.14 -0.09
CA ARG A 36 12.05 7.08 -0.80
C ARG A 36 11.41 8.41 -1.21
N ALA A 37 10.09 8.54 -1.15
CA ALA A 37 9.39 9.79 -1.41
C ALA A 37 8.71 10.28 -0.13
N ALA A 38 8.93 11.55 0.24
CA ALA A 38 8.37 12.14 1.44
C ALA A 38 6.92 12.59 1.25
N THR A 39 6.54 12.96 0.03
CA THR A 39 5.20 13.48 -0.30
C THR A 39 4.53 12.70 -1.42
N ALA A 40 3.21 12.83 -1.55
CA ALA A 40 2.45 12.20 -2.64
C ALA A 40 2.84 12.80 -4.00
N GLU A 41 3.21 14.09 -4.05
CA GLU A 41 3.70 14.78 -5.24
C GLU A 41 5.04 14.21 -5.69
N GLU A 42 5.98 13.99 -4.78
CA GLU A 42 7.25 13.33 -5.08
C GLU A 42 7.03 11.89 -5.55
N GLN A 43 6.10 11.17 -4.91
CA GLN A 43 5.76 9.82 -5.33
C GLN A 43 5.20 9.80 -6.75
N ALA A 44 4.31 10.72 -7.11
CA ALA A 44 3.70 10.78 -8.44
C ALA A 44 4.74 11.04 -9.55
N LYS A 45 5.78 11.81 -9.29
CA LYS A 45 6.88 12.06 -10.25
C LYS A 45 7.63 10.77 -10.64
N GLY A 46 7.77 9.84 -9.70
CA GLY A 46 8.56 8.63 -9.88
C GLY A 46 8.07 7.75 -11.03
N PRO A 47 6.87 7.16 -10.95
CA PRO A 47 6.33 6.26 -11.97
C PRO A 47 6.20 6.89 -13.37
N ILE A 48 5.91 8.19 -13.44
CA ILE A 48 5.78 8.89 -14.72
C ILE A 48 7.12 8.86 -15.47
N GLN A 49 8.23 9.17 -14.80
CA GLN A 49 9.53 9.32 -15.42
C GLN A 49 10.35 8.02 -15.49
N ALA A 50 10.06 7.06 -14.60
CA ALA A 50 10.85 5.84 -14.51
C ALA A 50 10.81 5.07 -15.84
N ALA A 51 12.00 4.78 -16.40
CA ALA A 51 12.14 4.11 -17.69
C ALA A 51 11.47 2.73 -17.74
N MET A 52 11.41 2.04 -16.61
CA MET A 52 10.77 0.74 -16.47
C MET A 52 9.27 0.82 -16.23
N GLU A 53 8.70 2.01 -15.91
CA GLU A 53 7.28 2.23 -15.61
C GLU A 53 6.60 2.94 -16.78
N MET A 54 6.32 4.26 -16.69
CA MET A 54 5.66 4.98 -17.79
C MET A 54 6.63 5.52 -18.84
N ASN A 55 7.91 5.67 -18.49
CA ASN A 55 8.98 6.16 -19.36
C ASN A 55 8.64 7.49 -20.08
N LEU A 56 8.02 8.41 -19.34
CA LEU A 56 7.59 9.70 -19.88
C LEU A 56 8.28 10.84 -19.13
N PRO A 57 9.22 11.59 -19.74
CA PRO A 57 9.75 12.81 -19.15
C PRO A 57 8.62 13.80 -18.80
N LEU A 58 8.70 14.47 -17.65
CA LEU A 58 7.63 15.38 -17.21
C LEU A 58 7.42 16.54 -18.18
N GLU A 59 8.47 17.05 -18.80
CA GLU A 59 8.39 18.10 -19.81
C GLU A 59 7.61 17.65 -21.05
N GLU A 60 7.72 16.37 -21.40
CA GLU A 60 6.93 15.80 -22.50
C GLU A 60 5.46 15.60 -22.08
N ALA A 61 5.21 15.23 -20.82
CA ALA A 61 3.86 15.17 -20.27
C ALA A 61 3.18 16.54 -20.30
N VAL A 62 3.91 17.61 -19.92
CA VAL A 62 3.44 19.00 -20.00
C VAL A 62 3.04 19.35 -21.45
N LYS A 63 3.93 19.10 -22.42
CA LYS A 63 3.65 19.39 -23.84
C LYS A 63 2.39 18.69 -24.34
N ARG A 64 2.22 17.41 -23.98
CA ARG A 64 1.04 16.63 -24.38
C ARG A 64 -0.25 17.17 -23.80
N LEU A 65 -0.25 17.52 -22.51
CA LEU A 65 -1.43 18.04 -21.83
C LEU A 65 -1.77 19.46 -22.30
N ASP A 66 -0.75 20.34 -22.45
CA ASP A 66 -0.96 21.72 -22.91
C ASP A 66 -1.46 21.79 -24.37
N ALA A 67 -1.13 20.78 -25.19
CA ALA A 67 -1.61 20.66 -26.57
C ALA A 67 -3.09 20.25 -26.67
N ILE A 68 -3.73 19.81 -25.56
CA ILE A 68 -5.13 19.45 -25.54
C ILE A 68 -5.93 20.63 -24.93
N PRO A 69 -6.75 21.35 -25.74
CA PRO A 69 -7.38 22.60 -25.30
C PRO A 69 -8.21 22.46 -24.04
N GLY A 70 -8.88 21.34 -23.87
CA GLY A 70 -9.72 21.10 -22.69
C GLY A 70 -8.89 20.88 -21.41
N TYR A 71 -7.75 20.16 -21.48
CA TYR A 71 -6.83 20.06 -20.34
C TYR A 71 -6.22 21.41 -20.01
N LYS A 72 -5.75 22.15 -21.02
CA LYS A 72 -5.19 23.49 -20.83
C LYS A 72 -6.21 24.38 -20.07
N ALA A 73 -7.44 24.45 -20.52
CA ALA A 73 -8.48 25.25 -19.89
C ALA A 73 -8.75 24.82 -18.43
N TRP A 74 -8.73 23.53 -18.13
CA TRP A 74 -8.90 23.03 -16.76
C TRP A 74 -7.72 23.43 -15.87
N PHE A 75 -6.48 23.28 -16.36
CA PHE A 75 -5.30 23.67 -15.60
C PHE A 75 -5.24 25.20 -15.38
N ASP A 76 -5.57 26.02 -16.38
CA ASP A 76 -5.64 27.48 -16.24
C ASP A 76 -6.71 27.90 -15.20
N THR A 77 -7.80 27.13 -15.07
CA THR A 77 -8.87 27.38 -14.08
C THR A 77 -8.44 26.99 -12.66
N VAL A 78 -7.81 25.81 -12.50
CA VAL A 78 -7.47 25.24 -11.19
C VAL A 78 -6.16 25.80 -10.65
N PHE A 79 -5.23 26.12 -11.55
CA PHE A 79 -3.91 26.66 -11.24
C PHE A 79 -3.69 27.99 -12.00
N PRO A 80 -4.43 29.07 -11.64
CA PRO A 80 -4.28 30.35 -12.30
C PRO A 80 -2.82 30.82 -12.22
N ASP A 81 -2.32 31.43 -13.30
CA ASP A 81 -0.95 31.94 -13.48
C ASP A 81 0.14 30.86 -13.58
N GLN A 82 -0.16 29.58 -13.35
CA GLN A 82 0.80 28.49 -13.46
C GLN A 82 0.54 27.58 -14.68
N GLY A 83 -0.73 27.34 -15.01
CA GLY A 83 -1.13 26.46 -16.12
C GLY A 83 -0.62 25.02 -15.97
N VAL A 84 -0.29 24.42 -17.10
CA VAL A 84 0.26 23.05 -17.15
C VAL A 84 1.77 23.07 -16.91
N THR A 85 2.20 22.59 -15.74
CA THR A 85 3.61 22.45 -15.34
C THR A 85 3.84 21.08 -14.71
N PRO A 86 5.10 20.61 -14.57
CA PRO A 86 5.39 19.38 -13.83
C PRO A 86 4.77 19.38 -12.43
N ASP A 87 4.85 20.49 -11.72
CA ASP A 87 4.36 20.59 -10.35
C ASP A 87 2.83 20.61 -10.28
N THR A 88 2.13 21.29 -11.19
CA THR A 88 0.67 21.31 -11.22
C THR A 88 0.08 19.96 -11.65
N ILE A 89 0.77 19.21 -12.55
CA ILE A 89 0.38 17.84 -12.91
C ILE A 89 0.41 16.93 -11.68
N VAL A 90 1.54 16.92 -10.94
CA VAL A 90 1.64 16.03 -9.77
C VAL A 90 0.78 16.50 -8.60
N ALA A 91 0.52 17.80 -8.46
CA ALA A 91 -0.42 18.34 -7.48
C ALA A 91 -1.85 17.85 -7.76
N ALA A 92 -2.28 17.85 -9.03
CA ALA A 92 -3.59 17.32 -9.42
C ALA A 92 -3.69 15.82 -9.13
N ILE A 93 -2.67 15.03 -9.47
CA ILE A 93 -2.63 13.58 -9.17
C ILE A 93 -2.65 13.36 -7.66
N ALA A 94 -1.80 14.05 -6.89
CA ALA A 94 -1.72 13.92 -5.44
C ALA A 94 -3.05 14.31 -4.75
N THR A 95 -3.72 15.34 -5.25
CA THR A 95 -5.04 15.75 -4.76
C THR A 95 -6.06 14.64 -5.01
N PHE A 96 -6.09 14.06 -6.21
CA PHE A 96 -7.00 12.95 -6.51
C PHE A 96 -6.74 11.73 -5.63
N VAL A 97 -5.50 11.27 -5.51
CA VAL A 97 -5.22 10.06 -4.72
C VAL A 97 -5.52 10.25 -3.23
N ARG A 98 -5.46 11.48 -2.70
CA ARG A 98 -5.89 11.80 -1.33
C ARG A 98 -7.40 11.66 -1.11
N THR A 99 -8.21 11.67 -2.18
CA THR A 99 -9.65 11.42 -2.09
C THR A 99 -10.00 9.93 -2.13
N VAL A 100 -9.03 9.06 -2.42
CA VAL A 100 -9.25 7.62 -2.51
C VAL A 100 -9.13 7.01 -1.12
N VAL A 101 -10.26 6.83 -0.45
CA VAL A 101 -10.34 6.34 0.93
C VAL A 101 -11.01 4.96 0.98
N ALA A 102 -10.62 4.16 1.98
CA ALA A 102 -11.28 2.89 2.23
C ALA A 102 -12.74 3.11 2.64
N SER A 103 -13.63 2.24 2.18
CA SER A 103 -15.02 2.27 2.58
C SER A 103 -15.20 1.80 4.01
N TYR A 104 -16.30 2.22 4.64
CA TYR A 104 -16.73 1.72 5.93
C TYR A 104 -16.92 0.20 5.86
N ALA A 105 -16.18 -0.51 6.70
CA ALA A 105 -16.11 -1.97 6.70
C ALA A 105 -16.99 -2.58 7.80
N PRO A 106 -17.36 -3.87 7.73
CA PRO A 106 -18.07 -4.55 8.80
C PRO A 106 -17.36 -4.45 10.15
N PHE A 107 -16.04 -4.46 10.18
CA PHE A 107 -15.25 -4.23 11.40
C PHE A 107 -15.55 -2.86 12.04
N ASP A 108 -15.70 -1.81 11.24
CA ASP A 108 -16.01 -0.47 11.75
C ASP A 108 -17.40 -0.44 12.40
N ALA A 109 -18.38 -1.07 11.75
CA ALA A 109 -19.73 -1.20 12.33
C ALA A 109 -19.73 -1.95 13.66
N TRP A 110 -18.91 -2.97 13.80
CA TRP A 110 -18.73 -3.68 15.06
C TRP A 110 -18.09 -2.80 16.14
N VAL A 111 -17.06 -2.02 15.80
CA VAL A 111 -16.45 -1.06 16.72
C VAL A 111 -17.45 0.01 17.17
N ASP A 112 -18.35 0.42 16.27
CA ASP A 112 -19.41 1.40 16.54
C ASP A 112 -20.61 0.79 17.32
N GLY A 113 -20.55 -0.51 17.67
CA GLY A 113 -21.49 -1.17 18.56
C GLY A 113 -22.48 -2.15 17.93
N ASP A 114 -22.40 -2.40 16.61
CA ASP A 114 -23.18 -3.49 16.00
C ASP A 114 -22.51 -4.84 16.26
N GLU A 115 -22.91 -5.49 17.32
CA GLU A 115 -22.38 -6.80 17.73
C GLU A 115 -22.54 -7.91 16.67
N ASN A 116 -23.40 -7.73 15.67
CA ASN A 116 -23.65 -8.70 14.62
C ASN A 116 -22.94 -8.38 13.29
N ALA A 117 -22.24 -7.25 13.21
CA ALA A 117 -21.57 -6.81 11.97
C ALA A 117 -20.46 -7.75 11.51
N ILE A 118 -19.80 -8.44 12.44
CA ILE A 118 -18.74 -9.42 12.12
C ILE A 118 -19.03 -10.77 12.81
N SER A 119 -18.50 -11.84 12.22
CA SER A 119 -18.67 -13.19 12.76
C SER A 119 -17.94 -13.41 14.08
N ALA A 120 -18.37 -14.41 14.87
CA ALA A 120 -17.65 -14.83 16.08
C ALA A 120 -16.19 -15.24 15.78
N SER A 121 -15.93 -15.82 14.61
CA SER A 121 -14.57 -16.12 14.11
C SER A 121 -13.74 -14.85 13.93
N ALA A 122 -14.30 -13.80 13.29
CA ALA A 122 -13.61 -12.53 13.10
C ALA A 122 -13.31 -11.83 14.44
N LYS A 123 -14.21 -11.91 15.43
CA LYS A 123 -13.98 -11.38 16.78
C LYS A 123 -12.81 -12.08 17.48
N ARG A 124 -12.76 -13.41 17.44
CA ARG A 124 -11.61 -14.17 17.97
C ARG A 124 -10.32 -13.84 17.18
N GLY A 125 -10.44 -13.65 15.86
CA GLY A 125 -9.33 -13.22 15.01
C GLY A 125 -8.76 -11.86 15.44
N PHE A 126 -9.61 -10.90 15.81
CA PHE A 126 -9.17 -9.62 16.36
C PHE A 126 -8.48 -9.76 17.72
N GLU A 127 -8.99 -10.60 18.62
CA GLU A 127 -8.33 -10.92 19.88
C GLU A 127 -6.95 -11.57 19.67
N LEU A 128 -6.83 -12.49 18.71
CA LEU A 128 -5.55 -13.08 18.32
C LEU A 128 -4.59 -12.02 17.73
N PHE A 129 -5.09 -11.17 16.84
CA PHE A 129 -4.34 -10.12 16.18
C PHE A 129 -3.72 -9.12 17.18
N THR A 130 -4.49 -8.72 18.20
CA THR A 130 -4.04 -7.79 19.24
C THR A 130 -3.27 -8.46 20.38
N GLY A 131 -3.39 -9.79 20.51
CA GLY A 131 -2.78 -10.59 21.57
C GLY A 131 -1.73 -11.56 21.06
N LYS A 132 -2.05 -12.85 21.09
CA LYS A 132 -1.14 -13.99 20.85
C LYS A 132 -0.37 -13.91 19.52
N ALA A 133 -0.99 -13.36 18.45
CA ALA A 133 -0.37 -13.26 17.13
C ALA A 133 0.56 -12.05 16.96
N LEU A 134 0.60 -11.12 17.92
CA LEU A 134 1.50 -9.96 17.96
C LEU A 134 1.40 -9.01 16.74
N CYS A 135 0.38 -9.14 15.92
CA CYS A 135 0.25 -8.37 14.67
C CYS A 135 0.10 -6.86 14.91
N SER A 136 -0.59 -6.47 16.01
CA SER A 136 -0.78 -5.08 16.40
C SER A 136 0.52 -4.37 16.81
N GLY A 137 1.64 -5.07 16.93
CA GLY A 137 2.96 -4.46 17.17
C GLY A 137 3.46 -3.60 16.02
N CYS A 138 3.03 -3.91 14.78
CA CYS A 138 3.32 -3.14 13.57
C CYS A 138 2.02 -2.60 12.93
N HIS A 139 0.97 -3.42 12.93
CA HIS A 139 -0.32 -3.09 12.33
C HIS A 139 -1.25 -2.44 13.36
N THR A 140 -1.02 -1.17 13.66
CA THR A 140 -1.72 -0.39 14.70
C THR A 140 -2.58 0.74 14.13
N GLY A 141 -3.45 1.31 14.96
CA GLY A 141 -4.34 2.41 14.58
C GLY A 141 -5.46 1.99 13.61
N TRP A 142 -6.23 2.96 13.14
CA TRP A 142 -7.42 2.71 12.32
C TRP A 142 -7.11 2.21 10.90
N GLU A 143 -5.90 2.49 10.38
CA GLU A 143 -5.41 1.97 9.10
C GLU A 143 -4.67 0.63 9.26
N PHE A 144 -4.40 0.18 10.48
CA PHE A 144 -3.59 -1.00 10.78
C PHE A 144 -2.18 -0.92 10.20
N THR A 145 -1.48 0.18 10.47
CA THR A 145 -0.07 0.40 10.10
C THR A 145 0.58 1.38 11.05
N ASP A 146 1.84 1.13 11.42
CA ASP A 146 2.70 2.07 12.15
C ASP A 146 3.47 3.01 11.21
N ASN A 147 3.34 2.82 9.89
CA ASN A 147 4.10 3.52 8.86
C ASN A 147 5.64 3.39 8.99
N GLN A 148 6.13 2.48 9.84
CA GLN A 148 7.55 2.23 10.05
C GLN A 148 8.08 1.17 9.08
N PHE A 149 9.39 0.88 9.17
CA PHE A 149 10.06 -0.05 8.28
C PHE A 149 10.58 -1.25 9.08
N HIS A 150 10.19 -2.44 8.65
CA HIS A 150 10.55 -3.69 9.31
C HIS A 150 11.08 -4.71 8.32
N ASP A 151 12.17 -5.38 8.68
CA ASP A 151 12.57 -6.62 8.03
C ASP A 151 11.79 -7.77 8.66
N ILE A 152 10.89 -8.35 7.89
CA ILE A 152 10.08 -9.49 8.31
C ILE A 152 10.55 -10.81 7.70
N GLY A 153 11.80 -10.85 7.20
CA GLY A 153 12.42 -12.07 6.72
C GLY A 153 11.84 -12.64 5.42
N THR A 154 11.32 -11.80 4.50
CA THR A 154 10.67 -12.27 3.26
C THR A 154 11.61 -12.45 2.08
N THR A 155 12.73 -11.72 2.01
CA THR A 155 13.62 -11.64 0.85
C THR A 155 15.08 -11.70 1.24
N THR A 156 15.95 -12.08 0.30
CA THR A 156 17.42 -12.02 0.42
C THR A 156 18.06 -11.19 -0.68
N THR A 157 17.26 -10.64 -1.60
CA THR A 157 17.74 -9.96 -2.82
C THR A 157 17.39 -8.49 -2.87
N ASP A 158 16.19 -8.09 -2.42
CA ASP A 158 15.80 -6.68 -2.35
C ASP A 158 16.19 -6.10 -0.99
N ILE A 159 17.19 -5.22 -0.96
CA ILE A 159 17.72 -4.64 0.27
C ILE A 159 16.79 -3.60 0.92
N GLY A 160 15.65 -3.31 0.33
CA GLY A 160 14.60 -2.48 0.92
C GLY A 160 15.07 -1.06 1.27
N ARG A 161 14.78 -0.63 2.50
CA ARG A 161 15.11 0.69 3.05
C ARG A 161 16.61 0.99 3.08
N ALA A 162 17.48 -0.01 3.10
CA ALA A 162 18.94 0.21 3.06
C ALA A 162 19.41 0.94 1.79
N LYS A 163 18.60 1.01 0.72
CA LYS A 163 18.88 1.88 -0.44
C LYS A 163 18.88 3.36 -0.08
N ILE A 164 18.15 3.74 0.98
CA ILE A 164 17.96 5.12 1.42
C ILE A 164 18.78 5.41 2.69
N GLU A 165 18.93 4.41 3.55
CA GLU A 165 19.66 4.47 4.81
C GLU A 165 20.77 3.40 4.86
N PRO A 166 21.83 3.53 4.04
CA PRO A 166 22.86 2.48 3.93
C PRO A 166 23.65 2.25 5.23
N ASP A 167 23.75 3.27 6.07
CA ASP A 167 24.50 3.20 7.35
C ASP A 167 23.63 2.67 8.51
N ASN A 168 22.35 2.41 8.29
CA ASN A 168 21.45 1.86 9.28
C ASN A 168 21.31 0.34 9.09
N PRO A 169 21.90 -0.50 9.95
CA PRO A 169 21.84 -1.95 9.78
C PRO A 169 20.43 -2.52 9.88
N MET A 170 19.51 -1.85 10.57
CA MET A 170 18.11 -2.27 10.68
C MET A 170 17.28 -1.89 9.43
N ALA A 171 17.81 -1.06 8.55
CA ALA A 171 17.20 -0.74 7.27
C ALA A 171 17.37 -1.84 6.21
N LEU A 172 18.32 -2.78 6.42
CA LEU A 172 18.57 -3.85 5.47
C LEU A 172 17.37 -4.80 5.40
N TYR A 173 16.86 -5.00 4.18
CA TYR A 173 15.65 -5.79 3.89
C TYR A 173 14.37 -5.29 4.57
N ALA A 174 14.38 -4.09 5.14
CA ALA A 174 13.21 -3.49 5.77
C ALA A 174 12.30 -2.83 4.72
N PHE A 175 11.01 -3.04 4.89
CA PHE A 175 9.95 -2.46 4.08
C PHE A 175 8.89 -1.81 4.97
N LYS A 176 8.22 -0.79 4.43
CA LYS A 176 7.16 -0.10 5.15
C LYS A 176 6.00 -1.05 5.46
N THR A 177 5.50 -1.00 6.69
CA THR A 177 4.28 -1.72 7.09
C THR A 177 3.11 -1.25 6.22
N PRO A 178 2.50 -2.13 5.40
CA PRO A 178 1.33 -1.75 4.62
C PRO A 178 0.09 -1.67 5.52
N PRO A 179 -0.90 -0.82 5.18
CA PRO A 179 -2.20 -0.84 5.84
C PRO A 179 -2.94 -2.13 5.52
N LEU A 180 -3.90 -2.51 6.40
CA LEU A 180 -4.67 -3.74 6.21
C LEU A 180 -6.12 -3.52 5.76
N ARG A 181 -6.59 -2.27 5.65
CA ARG A 181 -7.91 -2.02 5.07
C ARG A 181 -7.96 -2.53 3.63
N ASP A 182 -9.04 -3.22 3.29
CA ASP A 182 -9.25 -3.91 2.01
C ASP A 182 -8.14 -4.91 1.61
N THR A 183 -7.33 -5.37 2.57
CA THR A 183 -6.21 -6.28 2.28
C THR A 183 -6.67 -7.58 1.63
N ALA A 184 -7.85 -8.09 1.95
CA ALA A 184 -8.38 -9.32 1.38
C ALA A 184 -8.61 -9.26 -0.15
N GLN A 185 -8.72 -8.05 -0.72
CA GLN A 185 -8.88 -7.84 -2.17
C GLN A 185 -7.55 -7.56 -2.90
N ARG A 186 -6.42 -7.67 -2.22
CA ARG A 186 -5.13 -7.18 -2.71
C ARG A 186 -4.08 -8.26 -2.95
N ALA A 187 -4.50 -9.50 -3.06
CA ALA A 187 -3.59 -10.57 -3.47
C ALA A 187 -2.91 -10.26 -4.83
N PRO A 188 -1.68 -10.70 -5.05
CA PRO A 188 -0.79 -11.37 -4.10
C PRO A 188 -0.13 -10.41 -3.11
N TYR A 189 0.49 -10.92 -2.05
CA TYR A 189 0.94 -10.17 -0.89
C TYR A 189 2.45 -9.97 -0.84
N MET A 190 2.91 -9.07 0.05
CA MET A 190 4.26 -8.56 0.25
C MET A 190 4.71 -7.61 -0.86
N HIS A 191 5.85 -6.95 -0.63
CA HIS A 191 6.42 -6.00 -1.61
C HIS A 191 6.73 -6.64 -2.97
N SER A 192 6.97 -7.94 -3.01
CA SER A 192 7.32 -8.70 -4.22
C SER A 192 6.15 -9.52 -4.80
N GLY A 193 4.97 -9.52 -4.15
CA GLY A 193 3.87 -10.42 -4.54
C GLY A 193 4.14 -11.90 -4.24
N LYS A 194 5.04 -12.19 -3.30
CA LYS A 194 5.54 -13.55 -3.01
C LYS A 194 4.45 -14.55 -2.59
N PHE A 195 3.44 -14.09 -1.87
CA PHE A 195 2.40 -14.95 -1.30
C PHE A 195 1.06 -14.74 -2.01
N ALA A 196 0.47 -15.83 -2.48
CA ALA A 196 -0.78 -15.79 -3.23
C ALA A 196 -2.01 -15.58 -2.34
N THR A 197 -1.97 -16.04 -1.09
CA THR A 197 -3.11 -16.03 -0.18
C THR A 197 -2.76 -15.42 1.18
N LEU A 198 -3.79 -14.95 1.92
CA LEU A 198 -3.62 -14.53 3.33
C LEU A 198 -3.10 -15.67 4.21
N ARG A 199 -3.46 -16.91 3.89
CA ARG A 199 -2.95 -18.08 4.59
C ARG A 199 -1.44 -18.20 4.46
N ASP A 200 -0.89 -18.09 3.25
CA ASP A 200 0.55 -18.13 3.03
C ASP A 200 1.27 -17.01 3.80
N VAL A 201 0.65 -15.83 3.89
CA VAL A 201 1.15 -14.70 4.68
C VAL A 201 1.21 -15.07 6.17
N LEU A 202 0.12 -15.62 6.73
CA LEU A 202 0.07 -16.00 8.15
C LEU A 202 1.03 -17.15 8.47
N GLU A 203 1.17 -18.14 7.57
CA GLU A 203 2.15 -19.22 7.71
C GLU A 203 3.59 -18.68 7.74
N HIS A 204 3.91 -17.66 6.95
CA HIS A 204 5.19 -16.97 7.01
C HIS A 204 5.44 -16.34 8.39
N TYR A 205 4.44 -15.67 8.97
CA TYR A 205 4.55 -15.08 10.31
C TYR A 205 4.66 -16.15 11.40
N VAL A 206 3.92 -17.26 11.29
CA VAL A 206 4.05 -18.42 12.18
C VAL A 206 5.48 -18.96 12.17
N GLY A 207 6.10 -19.04 10.99
CA GLY A 207 7.49 -19.48 10.82
C GLY A 207 8.54 -18.50 11.32
N GLY A 208 8.18 -17.23 11.59
CA GLY A 208 9.12 -16.18 12.06
C GLY A 208 10.04 -15.61 11.00
N GLY A 209 9.86 -15.96 9.72
CA GLY A 209 10.68 -15.47 8.60
C GLY A 209 12.15 -15.90 8.64
N ILE A 210 12.97 -15.32 7.77
CA ILE A 210 14.41 -15.59 7.70
C ILE A 210 15.10 -14.97 8.92
N ASP A 211 15.81 -15.79 9.70
CA ASP A 211 16.56 -15.32 10.86
C ASP A 211 17.86 -14.64 10.43
N ARG A 212 18.06 -13.40 10.88
CA ARG A 212 19.23 -12.57 10.58
C ARG A 212 19.28 -11.31 11.46
N PRO A 213 20.45 -10.63 11.57
CA PRO A 213 20.62 -9.48 12.46
C PRO A 213 19.68 -8.29 12.18
N SER A 214 19.26 -8.09 10.91
CA SER A 214 18.35 -6.99 10.54
C SER A 214 16.87 -7.30 10.81
N ARG A 215 16.52 -8.59 11.08
CA ARG A 215 15.13 -8.97 11.32
C ARG A 215 14.56 -8.19 12.51
N SER A 216 13.38 -7.61 12.30
CA SER A 216 12.67 -6.88 13.36
C SER A 216 12.51 -7.75 14.61
N PRO A 217 12.82 -7.22 15.81
CA PRO A 217 12.61 -7.94 17.05
C PRO A 217 11.13 -8.27 17.33
N LEU A 218 10.21 -7.59 16.65
CA LEU A 218 8.78 -7.89 16.69
C LEU A 218 8.42 -9.12 15.84
N MET A 219 9.30 -9.54 14.92
CA MET A 219 9.12 -10.72 14.09
C MET A 219 9.63 -11.95 14.84
N GLN A 220 8.75 -12.59 15.57
CA GLN A 220 9.04 -13.79 16.35
C GLN A 220 8.24 -14.97 15.81
N GLN A 221 8.72 -16.19 16.06
CA GLN A 221 7.94 -17.39 15.81
C GLN A 221 6.70 -17.41 16.70
N ILE A 222 5.53 -17.62 16.11
CA ILE A 222 4.24 -17.56 16.79
C ILE A 222 3.59 -18.95 16.80
N ALA A 223 3.14 -19.43 17.95
CA ALA A 223 2.43 -20.69 18.06
C ALA A 223 0.94 -20.50 17.78
N LEU A 224 0.52 -20.59 16.52
CA LEU A 224 -0.88 -20.56 16.09
C LEU A 224 -1.33 -21.95 15.64
N GLU A 225 -2.56 -22.31 16.01
CA GLU A 225 -3.24 -23.49 15.50
C GLU A 225 -3.97 -23.17 14.18
N GLN A 226 -4.42 -24.20 13.47
CA GLN A 226 -5.12 -24.02 12.19
C GLN A 226 -6.39 -23.15 12.35
N ASN A 227 -7.13 -23.32 13.44
CA ASN A 227 -8.31 -22.52 13.74
C ASN A 227 -7.95 -21.05 14.04
N ASP A 228 -6.81 -20.79 14.69
CA ASP A 228 -6.32 -19.42 14.93
C ASP A 228 -6.06 -18.71 13.60
N VAL A 229 -5.47 -19.41 12.62
CA VAL A 229 -5.23 -18.87 11.28
C VAL A 229 -6.54 -18.57 10.56
N ASP A 230 -7.54 -19.45 10.64
CA ASP A 230 -8.87 -19.23 10.06
C ASP A 230 -9.57 -18.01 10.69
N ASP A 231 -9.49 -17.87 12.01
CA ASP A 231 -10.05 -16.74 12.74
C ASP A 231 -9.36 -15.42 12.36
N LEU A 232 -8.03 -15.40 12.21
CA LEU A 232 -7.29 -14.23 11.73
C LEU A 232 -7.68 -13.86 10.29
N ILE A 233 -7.87 -14.83 9.39
CA ILE A 233 -8.35 -14.58 8.02
C ILE A 233 -9.76 -13.99 8.06
N ALA A 234 -10.64 -14.50 8.91
CA ALA A 234 -12.00 -13.97 9.08
C ALA A 234 -11.97 -12.50 9.55
N PHE A 235 -11.07 -12.17 10.48
CA PHE A 235 -10.84 -10.78 10.91
C PHE A 235 -10.34 -9.91 9.76
N LEU A 236 -9.29 -10.32 9.04
CA LEU A 236 -8.74 -9.55 7.91
C LEU A 236 -9.77 -9.32 6.80
N ASN A 237 -10.64 -10.30 6.55
CA ASN A 237 -11.77 -10.15 5.62
C ASN A 237 -12.79 -9.10 6.10
N SER A 238 -13.02 -8.98 7.41
CA SER A 238 -13.96 -8.01 7.97
C SER A 238 -13.48 -6.54 7.83
N LEU A 239 -12.21 -6.31 7.49
CA LEU A 239 -11.64 -4.99 7.19
C LEU A 239 -11.95 -4.52 5.76
N THR A 240 -12.71 -5.29 4.99
CA THR A 240 -13.07 -4.98 3.61
C THR A 240 -14.43 -4.32 3.55
N GLY A 241 -14.46 -3.07 3.09
CA GLY A 241 -15.69 -2.31 2.89
C GLY A 241 -16.36 -2.58 1.54
N GLU A 242 -17.54 -1.99 1.34
CA GLU A 242 -18.23 -2.07 0.06
C GLU A 242 -17.44 -1.36 -1.06
N LYS A 243 -17.45 -1.95 -2.24
CA LYS A 243 -16.77 -1.40 -3.41
C LYS A 243 -17.39 -0.07 -3.82
N GLN A 244 -16.61 1.00 -3.75
CA GLN A 244 -17.05 2.29 -4.26
C GLN A 244 -17.13 2.27 -5.79
N VAL A 245 -18.28 2.68 -6.33
CA VAL A 245 -18.45 2.85 -7.77
C VAL A 245 -18.07 4.30 -8.14
N VAL A 246 -16.96 4.44 -8.84
CA VAL A 246 -16.50 5.74 -9.34
C VAL A 246 -16.99 5.92 -10.77
N THR A 247 -17.78 6.97 -11.02
CA THR A 247 -18.12 7.35 -12.38
C THR A 247 -16.93 8.00 -13.06
N MET A 248 -16.45 7.39 -14.13
CA MET A 248 -15.35 7.96 -14.91
C MET A 248 -15.78 9.29 -15.54
N PRO A 249 -15.01 10.37 -15.35
CA PRO A 249 -15.33 11.64 -16.01
C PRO A 249 -15.08 11.54 -17.51
N VAL A 250 -15.84 12.35 -18.27
CA VAL A 250 -15.52 12.56 -19.69
C VAL A 250 -14.23 13.36 -19.78
N LEU A 251 -13.23 12.76 -20.40
CA LEU A 251 -11.92 13.41 -20.54
C LEU A 251 -12.00 14.55 -21.56
N PRO A 252 -11.27 15.65 -21.33
CA PRO A 252 -11.25 16.78 -22.26
C PRO A 252 -10.57 16.40 -23.60
N ASN A 253 -11.04 17.02 -24.67
CA ASN A 253 -10.52 16.89 -26.04
C ASN A 253 -9.70 18.12 -26.41
#